data_b6642f5fcd2cd848ce7b1a1ad52ab83a
#
_entry.id   b6642f5fcd2cd848ce7b1a1ad52ab83a
#
_cell.length_a   1.000
_cell.length_b   1.000
_cell.length_c   1.000
_cell.angle_alpha   90.00
_cell.angle_beta   90.00
_cell.angle_gamma   90.00
#
_symmetry.space_group_name_H-M   'P 1'
#
loop_
_entity.id
_entity.type
_entity.pdbx_description
1 polymer ?
#
loop_
_entity_poly.entity_id
_entity_poly.type
_entity_poly.pdbx_seq_one_letter_code
_entity_poly.pdbx_strand_id
1 'polypeptide(L)'
;MRTAGIIGLARICALAWWMGIPSLAMALSYPLPPPNEDVVGHVQSVTADQEDTLLALGREYGVGYEEMRRANPDVDVWLPGEGTDVVIPSRFILPAAPRDGVVINLAEMRLYYYPPADTADSRRVETYPISVGRMDWGTPLGETRITEKTEDPYWFPPESILTERAAQGRPLASAVPPGPDNPLGRHKMRLDIPGGAYLIHGTNEPRGIGMRVTHGCIRMFPEDVESLFERLPVGTNVRIVNQPVKAGWMAGELLIEAHPVLPADAENAYDPLKPPPIRDAVRALAGILDEGPARVDHDRLSRMVKTASGMPGVVSRSLDAGPTDTGYWSSVVRQIKNPAGAGF
;
A
#
# COMPACT_ATOMS: atom_id res chain seq x y z
N MET A 1 80.96 -24.64 15.38
CA MET A 1 80.33 -23.34 15.46
C MET A 1 79.09 -23.37 14.56
N ARG A 2 77.89 -23.38 15.12
CA ARG A 2 76.59 -23.50 14.39
C ARG A 2 75.85 -22.17 14.56
N THR A 3 75.59 -21.47 13.50
CA THR A 3 74.72 -20.27 13.48
C THR A 3 73.29 -20.65 13.16
N ALA A 4 72.41 -20.40 14.06
CA ALA A 4 70.97 -20.60 13.88
C ALA A 4 70.33 -19.39 13.21
N GLY A 5 69.66 -19.61 12.06
CA GLY A 5 68.88 -18.59 11.38
C GLY A 5 67.45 -18.56 11.91
N ILE A 6 66.98 -17.36 12.28
CA ILE A 6 65.64 -17.09 12.74
C ILE A 6 64.79 -16.76 11.50
N ILE A 7 63.79 -17.61 11.18
CA ILE A 7 62.79 -17.34 10.14
C ILE A 7 61.61 -16.61 10.79
N GLY A 8 61.51 -15.32 10.46
CA GLY A 8 60.33 -14.51 10.87
C GLY A 8 59.13 -14.84 9.99
N LEU A 9 58.06 -15.37 10.61
CA LEU A 9 56.74 -15.52 9.98
C LEU A 9 56.05 -14.14 9.94
N ALA A 10 55.94 -13.54 8.76
CA ALA A 10 55.07 -12.40 8.56
C ALA A 10 53.61 -12.88 8.51
N ARG A 11 52.77 -12.51 9.54
CA ARG A 11 51.34 -12.70 9.50
C ARG A 11 50.71 -11.62 8.64
N ILE A 12 50.25 -11.99 7.43
CA ILE A 12 49.39 -11.17 6.58
C ILE A 12 47.99 -11.21 7.16
N CYS A 13 47.55 -10.13 7.84
CA CYS A 13 46.17 -9.89 8.18
C CYS A 13 45.43 -9.47 6.92
N ALA A 14 44.67 -10.40 6.31
CA ALA A 14 43.70 -10.07 5.29
C ALA A 14 42.49 -9.36 5.97
N LEU A 15 42.43 -8.04 5.84
CA LEU A 15 41.21 -7.28 6.11
C LEU A 15 40.20 -7.60 5.01
N ALA A 16 39.25 -8.47 5.32
CA ALA A 16 38.06 -8.64 4.49
C ALA A 16 37.20 -7.36 4.62
N TRP A 17 37.25 -6.51 3.61
CA TRP A 17 36.29 -5.44 3.42
C TRP A 17 34.94 -6.11 3.08
N TRP A 18 34.06 -6.17 4.05
CA TRP A 18 32.65 -6.40 3.79
C TRP A 18 32.11 -5.16 3.10
N MET A 19 32.11 -5.17 1.77
CA MET A 19 31.27 -4.25 0.98
C MET A 19 29.82 -4.70 1.23
N GLY A 20 29.13 -4.02 2.15
CA GLY A 20 27.70 -4.12 2.25
C GLY A 20 27.10 -3.75 0.90
N ILE A 21 26.59 -4.73 0.19
CA ILE A 21 25.77 -4.49 -1.01
C ILE A 21 24.55 -3.73 -0.47
N PRO A 22 24.29 -2.49 -0.93
CA PRO A 22 23.05 -1.82 -0.54
C PRO A 22 21.91 -2.73 -0.95
N SER A 23 21.09 -3.18 0.01
CA SER A 23 19.83 -3.84 -0.28
C SER A 23 18.98 -2.81 -1.02
N LEU A 24 18.94 -2.91 -2.34
CA LEU A 24 17.95 -2.20 -3.13
C LEU A 24 16.60 -2.68 -2.64
N ALA A 25 15.83 -1.80 -2.01
CA ALA A 25 14.43 -2.07 -1.70
C ALA A 25 13.75 -2.44 -3.03
N MET A 26 13.50 -3.73 -3.20
CA MET A 26 12.80 -4.20 -4.39
C MET A 26 11.30 -4.19 -4.09
N ALA A 27 10.54 -3.61 -5.02
CA ALA A 27 9.10 -3.75 -5.02
C ALA A 27 8.68 -5.18 -4.67
N LEU A 28 7.64 -5.31 -3.83
CA LEU A 28 7.06 -6.62 -3.58
C LEU A 28 6.43 -7.12 -4.89
N SER A 29 6.99 -8.17 -5.45
CA SER A 29 6.58 -8.75 -6.72
C SER A 29 6.12 -10.18 -6.54
N TYR A 30 4.86 -10.46 -6.90
CA TYR A 30 4.23 -11.75 -6.73
C TYR A 30 3.76 -12.31 -8.07
N PRO A 31 3.83 -13.64 -8.31
CA PRO A 31 3.06 -14.26 -9.37
C PRO A 31 1.57 -13.94 -9.19
N LEU A 32 0.84 -13.69 -10.27
CA LEU A 32 -0.62 -13.59 -10.15
C LEU A 32 -1.18 -14.93 -9.70
N PRO A 33 -2.13 -14.92 -8.76
CA PRO A 33 -2.78 -16.15 -8.33
C PRO A 33 -3.64 -16.73 -9.48
N PRO A 34 -4.06 -17.99 -9.38
CA PRO A 34 -5.02 -18.60 -10.30
C PRO A 34 -6.28 -17.72 -10.49
N PRO A 35 -7.02 -17.87 -11.59
CA PRO A 35 -8.18 -17.00 -11.90
C PRO A 35 -9.26 -16.95 -10.81
N ASN A 36 -9.36 -17.98 -9.98
CA ASN A 36 -10.31 -18.11 -8.88
C ASN A 36 -9.72 -17.74 -7.51
N GLU A 37 -8.55 -17.11 -7.50
CA GLU A 37 -7.89 -16.64 -6.28
C GLU A 37 -7.51 -15.16 -6.40
N ASP A 38 -7.46 -14.48 -5.25
CA ASP A 38 -7.30 -13.03 -5.19
C ASP A 38 -6.18 -12.59 -4.24
N VAL A 39 -5.55 -13.53 -3.54
CA VAL A 39 -4.60 -13.20 -2.47
C VAL A 39 -3.17 -13.41 -2.95
N VAL A 40 -2.31 -12.43 -2.65
CA VAL A 40 -0.88 -12.49 -2.92
C VAL A 40 -0.08 -12.24 -1.65
N GLY A 41 1.15 -12.75 -1.62
CA GLY A 41 2.07 -12.56 -0.50
C GLY A 41 1.72 -13.38 0.74
N HIS A 42 2.44 -13.10 1.82
CA HIS A 42 2.28 -13.78 3.10
C HIS A 42 2.65 -12.83 4.24
N VAL A 43 2.05 -13.01 5.40
CA VAL A 43 2.45 -12.32 6.62
C VAL A 43 3.72 -12.97 7.15
N GLN A 44 4.70 -12.16 7.53
CA GLN A 44 5.94 -12.62 8.14
C GLN A 44 6.22 -11.82 9.41
N SER A 45 7.15 -12.29 10.22
CA SER A 45 7.66 -11.59 11.39
C SER A 45 9.17 -11.46 11.28
N VAL A 46 9.69 -10.32 11.73
CA VAL A 46 11.12 -10.04 11.85
C VAL A 46 11.43 -9.61 13.27
N THR A 47 12.59 -9.98 13.77
CA THR A 47 13.06 -9.51 15.09
C THR A 47 13.78 -8.20 14.90
N ALA A 48 13.35 -7.15 15.60
CA ALA A 48 13.94 -5.82 15.49
C ALA A 48 15.34 -5.77 16.16
N ASP A 49 16.25 -5.07 15.51
CA ASP A 49 17.54 -4.67 16.08
C ASP A 49 17.40 -3.35 16.86
N GLN A 50 18.45 -2.99 17.62
CA GLN A 50 18.43 -1.81 18.50
C GLN A 50 18.20 -0.49 17.76
N GLU A 51 18.65 -0.37 16.51
CA GLU A 51 18.56 0.85 15.70
C GLU A 51 17.32 0.90 14.81
N ASP A 52 16.53 -0.16 14.81
CA ASP A 52 15.35 -0.27 13.94
C ASP A 52 14.23 0.68 14.36
N THR A 53 13.47 1.08 13.35
CA THR A 53 12.17 1.73 13.49
C THR A 53 11.16 0.99 12.64
N LEU A 54 9.86 1.05 12.97
CA LEU A 54 8.84 0.47 12.10
C LEU A 54 8.84 1.12 10.69
N LEU A 55 9.31 2.37 10.57
CA LEU A 55 9.43 3.03 9.27
C LEU A 55 10.57 2.45 8.43
N ALA A 56 11.72 2.18 9.05
CA ALA A 56 12.87 1.58 8.36
C ALA A 56 12.53 0.17 7.89
N LEU A 57 11.99 -0.66 8.79
CA LEU A 57 11.52 -2.01 8.46
C LEU A 57 10.41 -1.96 7.38
N GLY A 58 9.43 -1.05 7.52
CA GLY A 58 8.40 -0.88 6.50
C GLY A 58 8.97 -0.59 5.12
N ARG A 59 9.94 0.33 5.02
CA ARG A 59 10.61 0.66 3.75
C ARG A 59 11.38 -0.53 3.19
N GLU A 60 12.11 -1.24 4.02
CA GLU A 60 12.88 -2.43 3.62
C GLU A 60 11.97 -3.53 3.04
N TYR A 61 10.80 -3.74 3.67
CA TYR A 61 9.84 -4.77 3.27
C TYR A 61 8.72 -4.25 2.36
N GLY A 62 8.83 -3.05 1.78
CA GLY A 62 7.84 -2.50 0.84
C GLY A 62 6.45 -2.28 1.47
N VAL A 63 6.40 -1.89 2.75
CA VAL A 63 5.18 -1.66 3.52
C VAL A 63 5.13 -0.21 4.02
N GLY A 64 3.96 0.43 3.97
CA GLY A 64 3.78 1.81 4.37
C GLY A 64 3.65 2.02 5.87
N TYR A 65 3.83 3.26 6.32
CA TYR A 65 3.75 3.66 7.73
C TYR A 65 2.49 3.16 8.44
N GLU A 66 1.31 3.46 7.88
CA GLU A 66 0.04 3.09 8.51
C GLU A 66 -0.22 1.59 8.51
N GLU A 67 0.28 0.87 7.50
CA GLU A 67 0.22 -0.59 7.45
C GLU A 67 1.05 -1.20 8.59
N MET A 68 2.31 -0.75 8.73
CA MET A 68 3.19 -1.21 9.82
C MET A 68 2.61 -0.91 11.19
N ARG A 69 2.12 0.31 11.40
CA ARG A 69 1.55 0.75 12.69
C ARG A 69 0.31 -0.06 13.07
N ARG A 70 -0.58 -0.35 12.11
CA ARG A 70 -1.80 -1.13 12.35
C ARG A 70 -1.54 -2.61 12.58
N ALA A 71 -0.53 -3.16 11.93
CA ALA A 71 -0.11 -4.55 12.14
C ALA A 71 0.59 -4.76 13.49
N ASN A 72 1.14 -3.69 14.08
CA ASN A 72 1.93 -3.71 15.32
C ASN A 72 1.41 -2.66 16.33
N PRO A 73 0.15 -2.76 16.80
CA PRO A 73 -0.47 -1.71 17.62
C PRO A 73 0.21 -1.49 18.98
N ASP A 74 0.89 -2.50 19.50
CA ASP A 74 1.55 -2.50 20.80
C ASP A 74 3.06 -2.22 20.71
N VAL A 75 3.60 -1.97 19.50
CA VAL A 75 5.02 -1.70 19.26
C VAL A 75 5.22 -0.19 19.02
N ASP A 76 6.20 0.40 19.71
CA ASP A 76 6.56 1.79 19.47
C ASP A 76 7.13 1.96 18.04
N VAL A 77 6.63 2.97 17.32
CA VAL A 77 6.97 3.20 15.91
C VAL A 77 8.43 3.59 15.72
N TRP A 78 8.99 4.32 16.71
CA TRP A 78 10.34 4.90 16.62
C TRP A 78 11.38 4.09 17.38
N LEU A 79 10.94 3.32 18.37
CA LEU A 79 11.79 2.52 19.26
C LEU A 79 11.12 1.18 19.56
N PRO A 80 11.03 0.27 18.58
CA PRO A 80 10.46 -1.05 18.82
C PRO A 80 11.19 -1.81 19.94
N GLY A 81 12.49 -1.58 20.08
CA GLY A 81 13.37 -2.25 21.02
C GLY A 81 13.99 -3.52 20.47
N GLU A 82 15.26 -3.76 20.82
CA GLU A 82 16.00 -4.96 20.42
C GLU A 82 15.27 -6.25 20.87
N GLY A 83 15.16 -7.21 19.97
CA GLY A 83 14.52 -8.49 20.23
C GLY A 83 12.98 -8.47 20.11
N THR A 84 12.36 -7.34 19.77
CA THR A 84 10.91 -7.27 19.55
C THR A 84 10.53 -7.94 18.24
N ASP A 85 9.54 -8.83 18.28
CA ASP A 85 8.96 -9.42 17.07
C ASP A 85 8.01 -8.42 16.40
N VAL A 86 8.36 -8.00 15.19
CA VAL A 86 7.62 -7.05 14.37
C VAL A 86 6.92 -7.79 13.23
N VAL A 87 5.60 -7.64 13.13
CA VAL A 87 4.79 -8.21 12.05
C VAL A 87 4.96 -7.36 10.79
N ILE A 88 5.31 -8.00 9.69
CA ILE A 88 5.36 -7.39 8.34
C ILE A 88 4.10 -7.82 7.58
N PRO A 89 3.13 -6.93 7.34
CA PRO A 89 1.84 -7.24 6.73
C PRO A 89 1.93 -7.30 5.20
N SER A 90 2.76 -8.19 4.66
CA SER A 90 3.02 -8.34 3.22
C SER A 90 2.11 -9.36 2.50
N ARG A 91 0.88 -9.55 3.01
CA ARG A 91 -0.21 -10.30 2.36
C ARG A 91 -1.32 -9.34 1.98
N PHE A 92 -1.82 -9.42 0.74
CA PHE A 92 -2.82 -8.51 0.20
C PHE A 92 -3.90 -9.27 -0.56
N ILE A 93 -5.16 -8.83 -0.42
CA ILE A 93 -6.23 -9.16 -1.38
C ILE A 93 -6.11 -8.15 -2.52
N LEU A 94 -6.05 -8.62 -3.75
CA LEU A 94 -5.99 -7.74 -4.92
C LEU A 94 -7.27 -6.90 -5.04
N PRO A 95 -7.19 -5.63 -5.46
CA PRO A 95 -8.36 -4.80 -5.69
C PRO A 95 -9.33 -5.44 -6.69
N ALA A 96 -10.63 -5.27 -6.47
CA ALA A 96 -11.68 -5.66 -7.42
C ALA A 96 -11.68 -4.68 -8.62
N ALA A 97 -10.70 -4.86 -9.52
CA ALA A 97 -10.47 -4.09 -10.72
C ALA A 97 -9.77 -4.96 -11.76
N PRO A 98 -9.84 -4.60 -13.06
CA PRO A 98 -9.04 -5.27 -14.09
C PRO A 98 -7.55 -5.31 -13.71
N ARG A 99 -6.93 -6.48 -13.88
CA ARG A 99 -5.52 -6.73 -13.50
C ARG A 99 -4.60 -6.38 -14.69
N ASP A 100 -4.60 -5.10 -15.09
CA ASP A 100 -3.78 -4.53 -16.16
C ASP A 100 -3.37 -3.09 -15.83
N GLY A 101 -2.23 -2.63 -16.32
CA GLY A 101 -1.71 -1.30 -16.06
C GLY A 101 -1.47 -1.05 -14.57
N VAL A 102 -1.96 0.07 -14.07
CA VAL A 102 -1.80 0.51 -12.68
C VAL A 102 -3.17 0.62 -12.00
N VAL A 103 -3.29 0.03 -10.81
CA VAL A 103 -4.45 0.21 -9.92
C VAL A 103 -3.99 0.84 -8.62
N ILE A 104 -4.61 1.94 -8.21
CA ILE A 104 -4.32 2.65 -6.97
C ILE A 104 -5.53 2.53 -6.05
N ASN A 105 -5.38 1.88 -4.90
CA ASN A 105 -6.43 1.87 -3.89
C ASN A 105 -6.13 2.88 -2.77
N LEU A 106 -6.89 3.96 -2.74
CA LEU A 106 -6.65 5.06 -1.81
C LEU A 106 -6.89 4.66 -0.35
N ALA A 107 -7.87 3.78 -0.08
CA ALA A 107 -8.20 3.36 1.29
C ALA A 107 -7.04 2.63 1.98
N GLU A 108 -6.32 1.79 1.25
CA GLU A 108 -5.17 1.05 1.75
C GLU A 108 -3.83 1.79 1.58
N MET A 109 -3.81 2.89 0.79
CA MET A 109 -2.61 3.64 0.43
C MET A 109 -1.59 2.77 -0.29
N ARG A 110 -2.05 2.03 -1.32
CA ARG A 110 -1.22 1.09 -2.07
C ARG A 110 -1.48 1.19 -3.58
N LEU A 111 -0.40 1.07 -4.35
CA LEU A 111 -0.39 0.99 -5.80
C LEU A 111 -0.06 -0.44 -6.21
N TYR A 112 -0.79 -0.97 -7.19
CA TYR A 112 -0.57 -2.25 -7.83
C TYR A 112 -0.23 -2.02 -9.30
N TYR A 113 0.87 -2.56 -9.76
CA TYR A 113 1.27 -2.56 -11.15
C TYR A 113 1.20 -3.97 -11.71
N TYR A 114 0.55 -4.13 -12.83
CA TYR A 114 0.43 -5.38 -13.58
C TYR A 114 1.25 -5.27 -14.87
N PRO A 115 2.53 -5.70 -14.86
CA PRO A 115 3.38 -5.65 -16.04
C PRO A 115 2.77 -6.45 -17.20
N PRO A 116 2.96 -6.02 -18.47
CA PRO A 116 2.70 -6.87 -19.62
C PRO A 116 3.46 -8.19 -19.49
N ALA A 117 2.82 -9.28 -19.89
CA ALA A 117 3.39 -10.62 -19.80
C ALA A 117 3.20 -11.37 -21.12
N ASP A 118 4.22 -12.12 -21.55
CA ASP A 118 4.19 -12.88 -22.79
C ASP A 118 3.35 -14.16 -22.68
N THR A 119 3.23 -14.69 -21.45
CA THR A 119 2.47 -15.92 -21.13
C THR A 119 1.64 -15.73 -19.86
N ALA A 120 0.61 -16.56 -19.67
CA ALA A 120 -0.18 -16.56 -18.45
C ALA A 120 0.68 -16.83 -17.20
N ASP A 121 1.63 -17.75 -17.30
CA ASP A 121 2.50 -18.14 -16.18
C ASP A 121 3.53 -17.07 -15.80
N SER A 122 3.83 -16.13 -16.71
CA SER A 122 4.72 -15.00 -16.44
C SER A 122 4.00 -13.77 -15.87
N ARG A 123 2.67 -13.80 -15.73
CA ARG A 123 1.90 -12.70 -15.18
C ARG A 123 2.22 -12.47 -13.69
N ARG A 124 2.48 -11.22 -13.38
CA ARG A 124 2.85 -10.80 -12.02
C ARG A 124 2.06 -9.57 -11.60
N VAL A 125 2.05 -9.33 -10.31
CA VAL A 125 1.66 -8.05 -9.72
C VAL A 125 2.81 -7.55 -8.86
N GLU A 126 3.12 -6.29 -9.02
CA GLU A 126 4.03 -5.57 -8.15
C GLU A 126 3.23 -4.59 -7.32
N THR A 127 3.57 -4.44 -6.05
CA THR A 127 2.82 -3.57 -5.16
C THR A 127 3.73 -2.66 -4.36
N TYR A 128 3.28 -1.41 -4.17
CA TYR A 128 4.05 -0.32 -3.62
C TYR A 128 3.23 0.47 -2.60
N PRO A 129 3.77 0.76 -1.43
CA PRO A 129 3.13 1.70 -0.51
C PRO A 129 3.18 3.11 -1.09
N ILE A 130 2.11 3.86 -0.89
CA ILE A 130 2.00 5.24 -1.39
C ILE A 130 1.46 6.16 -0.31
N SER A 131 1.75 7.46 -0.45
CA SER A 131 1.00 8.50 0.26
C SER A 131 -0.03 9.13 -0.66
N VAL A 132 -1.18 9.46 -0.09
CA VAL A 132 -2.32 10.00 -0.83
C VAL A 132 -2.74 11.36 -0.28
N GLY A 133 -3.69 12.02 -0.95
CA GLY A 133 -4.25 13.29 -0.54
C GLY A 133 -4.82 13.27 0.87
N ARG A 134 -4.57 14.33 1.64
CA ARG A 134 -5.28 14.61 2.89
C ARG A 134 -6.72 15.02 2.58
N MET A 135 -7.56 15.12 3.62
CA MET A 135 -9.03 15.24 3.52
C MET A 135 -9.52 16.36 2.59
N ASP A 136 -8.89 17.51 2.65
CA ASP A 136 -9.29 18.71 1.88
C ASP A 136 -8.85 18.65 0.40
N TRP A 137 -8.07 17.63 0.03
CA TRP A 137 -7.40 17.49 -1.26
C TRP A 137 -7.52 16.05 -1.77
N GLY A 138 -8.75 15.61 -2.00
CA GLY A 138 -9.00 14.24 -2.47
C GLY A 138 -8.40 13.97 -3.85
N THR A 139 -7.82 12.78 -4.03
CA THR A 139 -7.48 12.28 -5.36
C THR A 139 -8.76 11.79 -6.03
N PRO A 140 -9.13 12.29 -7.24
CA PRO A 140 -10.33 11.85 -7.94
C PRO A 140 -10.30 10.35 -8.26
N LEU A 141 -11.46 9.70 -8.08
CA LEU A 141 -11.64 8.29 -8.44
C LEU A 141 -11.96 8.15 -9.93
N GLY A 142 -11.61 7.01 -10.50
CA GLY A 142 -11.96 6.66 -11.88
C GLY A 142 -10.78 6.18 -12.70
N GLU A 143 -11.00 6.12 -14.01
CA GLU A 143 -9.98 5.74 -14.97
C GLU A 143 -9.26 6.97 -15.52
N THR A 144 -7.96 6.88 -15.64
CA THR A 144 -7.08 7.89 -16.20
C THR A 144 -5.87 7.21 -16.87
N ARG A 145 -4.90 7.98 -17.29
CA ARG A 145 -3.66 7.47 -17.90
C ARG A 145 -2.49 8.40 -17.62
N ILE A 146 -1.28 7.87 -17.78
CA ILE A 146 -0.05 8.68 -17.75
C ILE A 146 0.06 9.47 -19.06
N THR A 147 0.18 10.79 -18.96
CA THR A 147 0.28 11.68 -20.14
C THR A 147 1.67 12.26 -20.34
N GLU A 148 2.45 12.36 -19.28
CA GLU A 148 3.80 12.96 -19.30
C GLU A 148 4.68 12.29 -18.26
N LYS A 149 5.96 12.18 -18.56
CA LYS A 149 7.02 11.71 -17.66
C LYS A 149 8.13 12.74 -17.66
N THR A 150 8.61 13.13 -16.48
CA THR A 150 9.70 14.11 -16.35
C THR A 150 10.68 13.64 -15.30
N GLU A 151 11.96 13.54 -15.69
CA GLU A 151 13.08 13.37 -14.79
C GLU A 151 13.59 14.74 -14.34
N ASP A 152 14.06 14.83 -13.10
CA ASP A 152 14.57 16.05 -12.46
C ASP A 152 13.64 17.28 -12.68
N PRO A 153 12.37 17.19 -12.24
CA PRO A 153 11.37 18.22 -12.51
C PRO A 153 11.60 19.49 -11.68
N TYR A 154 11.26 20.65 -12.24
CA TYR A 154 10.94 21.82 -11.42
C TYR A 154 9.61 21.58 -10.71
N TRP A 155 9.51 22.00 -9.45
CA TRP A 155 8.25 22.06 -8.74
C TRP A 155 7.74 23.50 -8.69
N PHE A 156 6.54 23.70 -9.19
CA PHE A 156 5.79 24.96 -9.10
C PHE A 156 4.67 24.76 -8.08
N PRO A 157 4.83 25.27 -6.83
CA PRO A 157 3.80 25.11 -5.80
C PRO A 157 2.47 25.70 -6.26
N PRO A 158 1.34 24.97 -6.11
CA PRO A 158 0.01 25.56 -6.29
C PRO A 158 -0.22 26.76 -5.36
N GLU A 159 -1.06 27.73 -5.80
CA GLU A 159 -1.37 28.93 -5.03
C GLU A 159 -1.88 28.61 -3.60
N SER A 160 -2.66 27.55 -3.46
CA SER A 160 -3.12 27.04 -2.17
C SER A 160 -1.99 26.69 -1.22
N ILE A 161 -0.93 26.03 -1.72
CA ILE A 161 0.26 25.69 -0.93
C ILE A 161 1.06 26.94 -0.59
N LEU A 162 1.22 27.86 -1.53
CA LEU A 162 1.91 29.13 -1.28
C LEU A 162 1.22 29.92 -0.17
N THR A 163 -0.11 30.02 -0.23
CA THR A 163 -0.94 30.72 0.77
C THR A 163 -0.86 30.04 2.13
N GLU A 164 -1.01 28.70 2.18
CA GLU A 164 -0.93 27.93 3.41
C GLU A 164 0.45 28.08 4.10
N ARG A 165 1.52 27.99 3.33
CA ARG A 165 2.88 28.11 3.85
C ARG A 165 3.21 29.53 4.30
N ALA A 166 2.75 30.54 3.58
CA ALA A 166 2.88 31.95 3.98
C ALA A 166 2.16 32.22 5.30
N ALA A 167 0.93 31.70 5.48
CA ALA A 167 0.17 31.80 6.72
C ALA A 167 0.86 31.12 7.92
N GLN A 168 1.65 30.08 7.66
CA GLN A 168 2.47 29.38 8.66
C GLN A 168 3.82 30.07 8.95
N GLY A 169 4.10 31.23 8.35
CA GLY A 169 5.37 31.93 8.46
C GLY A 169 6.54 31.25 7.74
N ARG A 170 6.25 30.40 6.78
CA ARG A 170 7.24 29.63 5.99
C ARG A 170 7.01 29.82 4.48
N PRO A 171 7.17 31.03 3.95
CA PRO A 171 6.92 31.32 2.54
C PRO A 171 7.81 30.46 1.64
N LEU A 172 7.25 29.97 0.56
CA LEU A 172 7.95 29.19 -0.45
C LEU A 172 8.27 30.07 -1.67
N ALA A 173 9.35 29.70 -2.38
CA ALA A 173 9.62 30.25 -3.70
C ALA A 173 8.54 29.81 -4.70
N SER A 174 8.28 30.62 -5.71
CA SER A 174 7.33 30.31 -6.80
C SER A 174 7.77 29.12 -7.67
N ALA A 175 9.04 28.74 -7.61
CA ALA A 175 9.61 27.58 -8.27
C ALA A 175 10.74 26.99 -7.44
N VAL A 176 10.76 25.67 -7.28
CA VAL A 176 11.85 24.92 -6.65
C VAL A 176 12.54 24.10 -7.74
N PRO A 177 13.86 24.31 -7.95
CA PRO A 177 14.61 23.56 -8.97
C PRO A 177 14.75 22.08 -8.60
N PRO A 178 15.19 21.24 -9.54
CA PRO A 178 15.63 19.88 -9.25
C PRO A 178 16.69 19.86 -8.14
N GLY A 179 16.62 18.86 -7.27
CA GLY A 179 17.59 18.71 -6.18
C GLY A 179 16.99 18.11 -4.92
N PRO A 180 17.80 18.02 -3.84
CA PRO A 180 17.40 17.34 -2.60
C PRO A 180 16.25 18.03 -1.86
N ASP A 181 16.01 19.31 -2.11
CA ASP A 181 14.93 20.07 -1.48
C ASP A 181 13.61 20.05 -2.27
N ASN A 182 13.61 19.41 -3.45
CA ASN A 182 12.42 19.32 -4.29
C ASN A 182 11.44 18.25 -3.79
N PRO A 183 10.23 18.62 -3.38
CA PRO A 183 9.27 17.66 -2.82
C PRO A 183 8.70 16.66 -3.84
N LEU A 184 8.91 16.87 -5.14
CA LEU A 184 8.57 15.88 -6.17
C LEU A 184 9.61 14.77 -6.30
N GLY A 185 10.80 14.92 -5.69
CA GLY A 185 11.92 14.03 -5.93
C GLY A 185 12.43 14.12 -7.37
N ARG A 186 13.08 13.05 -7.85
CA ARG A 186 13.70 13.02 -9.18
C ARG A 186 12.76 12.66 -10.31
N HIS A 187 11.62 12.02 -10.03
CA HIS A 187 10.72 11.48 -11.05
C HIS A 187 9.28 11.88 -10.79
N LYS A 188 8.60 12.38 -11.84
CA LYS A 188 7.16 12.59 -11.84
C LYS A 188 6.51 12.02 -13.09
N MET A 189 5.29 11.51 -12.93
CA MET A 189 4.40 11.08 -14.01
C MET A 189 3.06 11.81 -13.85
N ARG A 190 2.60 12.49 -14.89
CA ARG A 190 1.34 13.25 -14.88
C ARG A 190 0.18 12.35 -15.27
N LEU A 191 -0.93 12.49 -14.55
CA LEU A 191 -2.19 11.82 -14.84
C LEU A 191 -3.14 12.74 -15.63
N ASP A 192 -3.94 12.16 -16.52
CA ASP A 192 -4.97 12.82 -17.34
C ASP A 192 -6.24 13.07 -16.51
N ILE A 193 -6.12 13.91 -15.48
CA ILE A 193 -7.23 14.25 -14.59
C ILE A 193 -7.52 15.74 -14.72
N PRO A 194 -8.76 16.13 -15.09
CA PRO A 194 -9.15 17.54 -15.19
C PRO A 194 -9.09 18.27 -13.84
N GLY A 195 -8.87 19.59 -13.90
CA GLY A 195 -8.97 20.47 -12.72
C GLY A 195 -7.74 20.55 -11.85
N GLY A 196 -6.64 19.88 -12.18
CA GLY A 196 -5.40 19.98 -11.40
C GLY A 196 -4.21 19.26 -12.01
N ALA A 197 -3.05 19.41 -11.37
CA ALA A 197 -1.86 18.66 -11.69
C ALA A 197 -1.77 17.44 -10.74
N TYR A 198 -2.46 16.36 -11.09
CA TYR A 198 -2.37 15.10 -10.35
C TYR A 198 -1.18 14.30 -10.85
N LEU A 199 -0.30 13.93 -9.93
CA LEU A 199 0.99 13.32 -10.22
C LEU A 199 1.16 12.02 -9.44
N ILE A 200 1.88 11.07 -10.04
CA ILE A 200 2.62 10.03 -9.33
C ILE A 200 4.07 10.51 -9.31
N HIS A 201 4.67 10.66 -8.12
CA HIS A 201 6.00 11.25 -7.99
C HIS A 201 6.77 10.75 -6.77
N GLY A 202 8.06 11.00 -6.75
CA GLY A 202 8.94 10.70 -5.64
C GLY A 202 8.76 11.65 -4.45
N THR A 203 9.78 11.73 -3.61
CA THR A 203 9.77 12.63 -2.46
C THR A 203 11.19 12.90 -1.97
N ASN A 204 11.39 14.06 -1.36
CA ASN A 204 12.55 14.35 -0.52
C ASN A 204 12.33 13.97 0.97
N GLU A 205 11.10 13.56 1.35
CA GLU A 205 10.74 13.13 2.71
C GLU A 205 10.14 11.72 2.72
N PRO A 206 10.94 10.67 2.54
CA PRO A 206 10.46 9.30 2.39
C PRO A 206 9.79 8.74 3.67
N ARG A 207 10.07 9.32 4.85
CA ARG A 207 9.44 8.90 6.12
C ARG A 207 7.92 9.05 6.12
N GLY A 208 7.36 9.87 5.22
CA GLY A 208 5.92 10.10 5.11
C GLY A 208 5.20 9.10 4.19
N ILE A 209 5.87 8.11 3.62
CA ILE A 209 5.22 7.14 2.74
C ILE A 209 4.31 6.20 3.55
N GLY A 210 3.10 5.99 3.03
CA GLY A 210 2.04 5.27 3.74
C GLY A 210 1.18 6.17 4.65
N MET A 211 1.26 7.50 4.48
CA MET A 211 0.45 8.47 5.22
C MET A 211 -0.44 9.31 4.29
N ARG A 212 -1.43 9.99 4.87
CA ARG A 212 -2.31 10.96 4.18
C ARG A 212 -1.77 12.37 4.37
N VAL A 213 -0.86 12.79 3.52
CA VAL A 213 -0.10 14.02 3.71
C VAL A 213 0.03 14.87 2.44
N THR A 214 -0.50 14.42 1.30
CA THR A 214 -0.35 15.13 0.03
C THR A 214 -1.54 16.06 -0.25
N HIS A 215 -1.42 16.88 -1.31
CA HIS A 215 -2.48 17.72 -1.84
C HIS A 215 -3.13 17.08 -3.09
N GLY A 216 -3.45 15.78 -2.99
CA GLY A 216 -4.11 15.01 -4.05
C GLY A 216 -3.17 14.21 -4.96
N CYS A 217 -1.87 14.44 -4.92
CA CYS A 217 -0.88 13.64 -5.64
C CYS A 217 -0.59 12.30 -4.95
N ILE A 218 -0.08 11.37 -5.71
CA ILE A 218 0.38 10.05 -5.25
C ILE A 218 1.89 10.11 -5.06
N ARG A 219 2.33 9.99 -3.81
CA ARG A 219 3.75 10.05 -3.45
C ARG A 219 4.29 8.65 -3.17
N MET A 220 5.47 8.34 -3.68
CA MET A 220 6.14 7.04 -3.58
C MET A 220 7.54 7.19 -2.98
N PHE A 221 8.11 6.08 -2.51
CA PHE A 221 9.55 6.04 -2.22
C PHE A 221 10.35 6.40 -3.47
N PRO A 222 11.51 7.09 -3.33
CA PRO A 222 12.33 7.48 -4.47
C PRO A 222 12.72 6.31 -5.37
N GLU A 223 13.13 5.19 -4.79
CA GLU A 223 13.51 3.96 -5.49
C GLU A 223 12.34 3.31 -6.22
N ASP A 224 11.14 3.35 -5.63
CA ASP A 224 9.93 2.76 -6.21
C ASP A 224 9.45 3.55 -7.43
N VAL A 225 9.39 4.87 -7.31
CA VAL A 225 8.97 5.71 -8.44
C VAL A 225 9.99 5.68 -9.58
N GLU A 226 11.29 5.62 -9.28
CA GLU A 226 12.35 5.46 -10.28
C GLU A 226 12.16 4.17 -11.07
N SER A 227 12.02 3.04 -10.39
CA SER A 227 11.75 1.74 -10.99
C SER A 227 10.50 1.73 -11.87
N LEU A 228 9.39 2.33 -11.40
CA LEU A 228 8.16 2.43 -12.18
C LEU A 228 8.31 3.41 -13.36
N PHE A 229 8.99 4.53 -13.16
CA PHE A 229 9.22 5.52 -14.19
C PHE A 229 9.92 4.93 -15.42
N GLU A 230 10.90 4.08 -15.24
CA GLU A 230 11.60 3.43 -16.35
C GLU A 230 10.68 2.51 -17.17
N ARG A 231 9.75 1.81 -16.52
CA ARG A 231 8.96 0.72 -17.08
C ARG A 231 7.56 1.11 -17.55
N LEU A 232 6.98 2.19 -17.01
CA LEU A 232 5.65 2.65 -17.40
C LEU A 232 5.73 3.60 -18.60
N PRO A 233 5.24 3.22 -19.79
CA PRO A 233 5.16 4.14 -20.93
C PRO A 233 4.07 5.20 -20.72
N VAL A 234 4.22 6.34 -21.42
CA VAL A 234 3.12 7.29 -21.62
C VAL A 234 1.95 6.55 -22.28
N GLY A 235 0.73 6.80 -21.83
CA GLY A 235 -0.47 6.09 -22.26
C GLY A 235 -0.86 4.92 -21.34
N THR A 236 -0.02 4.53 -20.36
CA THR A 236 -0.38 3.49 -19.40
C THR A 236 -1.68 3.84 -18.66
N ASN A 237 -2.63 2.90 -18.66
CA ASN A 237 -3.89 3.03 -17.93
C ASN A 237 -3.64 3.05 -16.42
N VAL A 238 -4.32 3.96 -15.73
CA VAL A 238 -4.31 4.07 -14.27
C VAL A 238 -5.74 4.08 -13.77
N ARG A 239 -6.08 3.18 -12.85
CA ARG A 239 -7.38 3.14 -12.16
C ARG A 239 -7.21 3.54 -10.71
N ILE A 240 -7.97 4.54 -10.30
CA ILE A 240 -7.98 5.02 -8.92
C ILE A 240 -9.29 4.60 -8.28
N VAL A 241 -9.19 3.73 -7.27
CA VAL A 241 -10.34 3.17 -6.56
C VAL A 241 -10.26 3.51 -5.08
N ASN A 242 -11.41 3.42 -4.39
CA ASN A 242 -11.50 3.54 -2.94
C ASN A 242 -12.26 2.32 -2.40
N GLN A 243 -11.53 1.26 -2.11
CA GLN A 243 -12.05 0.00 -1.61
C GLN A 243 -11.54 -0.23 -0.17
N PRO A 244 -12.21 0.33 0.84
CA PRO A 244 -11.80 0.16 2.23
C PRO A 244 -11.98 -1.26 2.74
N VAL A 245 -12.81 -2.06 2.08
CA VAL A 245 -12.93 -3.49 2.34
C VAL A 245 -12.79 -4.24 1.02
N LYS A 246 -11.92 -5.24 1.02
CA LYS A 246 -11.71 -6.18 -0.07
C LYS A 246 -12.04 -7.59 0.41
N ALA A 247 -12.57 -8.42 -0.47
CA ALA A 247 -12.81 -9.84 -0.25
C ALA A 247 -12.14 -10.65 -1.36
N GLY A 248 -11.70 -11.86 -1.05
CA GLY A 248 -11.00 -12.70 -2.03
C GLY A 248 -10.87 -14.14 -1.58
N TRP A 249 -10.68 -15.03 -2.54
CA TRP A 249 -10.45 -16.45 -2.32
C TRP A 249 -8.96 -16.77 -2.22
N MET A 250 -8.61 -17.71 -1.36
CA MET A 250 -7.29 -18.31 -1.25
C MET A 250 -7.43 -19.77 -0.77
N ALA A 251 -6.99 -20.72 -1.58
CA ALA A 251 -7.02 -22.16 -1.25
C ALA A 251 -8.39 -22.65 -0.76
N GLY A 252 -9.47 -22.14 -1.36
CA GLY A 252 -10.86 -22.48 -1.01
C GLY A 252 -11.39 -21.80 0.25
N GLU A 253 -10.62 -20.95 0.90
CA GLU A 253 -11.08 -20.10 2.00
C GLU A 253 -11.42 -18.70 1.50
N LEU A 254 -12.47 -18.10 2.09
CA LEU A 254 -12.87 -16.73 1.84
C LEU A 254 -12.20 -15.82 2.87
N LEU A 255 -11.45 -14.84 2.38
CA LEU A 255 -10.77 -13.85 3.20
C LEU A 255 -11.41 -12.47 3.04
N ILE A 256 -11.22 -11.64 4.06
CA ILE A 256 -11.52 -10.21 4.01
C ILE A 256 -10.32 -9.41 4.48
N GLU A 257 -10.13 -8.24 3.89
CA GLU A 257 -9.14 -7.26 4.28
C GLU A 257 -9.86 -5.93 4.47
N ALA A 258 -9.69 -5.29 5.63
CA ALA A 258 -10.41 -4.06 5.98
C ALA A 258 -9.43 -2.96 6.41
N HIS A 259 -9.64 -1.76 5.86
CA HIS A 259 -8.87 -0.55 6.13
C HIS A 259 -9.78 0.55 6.66
N PRO A 260 -9.27 1.51 7.44
CA PRO A 260 -10.04 2.68 7.85
C PRO A 260 -10.56 3.47 6.64
N VAL A 261 -11.76 4.02 6.76
CA VAL A 261 -12.37 4.79 5.68
C VAL A 261 -11.68 6.13 5.47
N LEU A 262 -11.72 6.59 4.21
CA LEU A 262 -11.48 7.99 3.88
C LEU A 262 -12.71 8.79 4.30
N PRO A 263 -12.60 9.83 5.13
CA PRO A 263 -13.71 10.76 5.34
C PRO A 263 -14.12 11.39 3.99
N ALA A 264 -15.41 11.38 3.69
CA ALA A 264 -15.91 11.99 2.46
C ALA A 264 -16.03 13.51 2.57
N ASP A 265 -16.08 14.04 3.81
CA ASP A 265 -16.36 15.45 4.10
C ASP A 265 -15.24 16.06 4.96
N ALA A 266 -14.79 17.26 4.59
CA ALA A 266 -13.76 18.02 5.28
C ALA A 266 -14.13 18.43 6.71
N GLU A 267 -15.40 18.38 7.08
CA GLU A 267 -15.90 18.75 8.42
C GLU A 267 -15.59 17.73 9.52
N ASN A 268 -15.23 16.50 9.16
CA ASN A 268 -14.89 15.47 10.13
C ASN A 268 -13.37 15.31 10.19
N ALA A 269 -12.78 15.59 11.34
CA ALA A 269 -11.37 15.30 11.60
C ALA A 269 -11.05 13.86 11.19
N TYR A 270 -9.98 13.66 10.44
CA TYR A 270 -9.51 12.33 10.08
C TYR A 270 -9.27 11.51 11.35
N ASP A 271 -10.04 10.48 11.50
CA ASP A 271 -9.77 9.44 12.48
C ASP A 271 -9.10 8.27 11.75
N PRO A 272 -7.77 8.12 11.93
CA PRO A 272 -7.02 7.03 11.29
C PRO A 272 -7.46 5.64 11.76
N LEU A 273 -8.28 5.59 12.81
CA LEU A 273 -8.80 4.35 13.38
C LEU A 273 -10.27 4.11 13.04
N LYS A 274 -10.95 5.05 12.33
CA LYS A 274 -12.36 4.89 12.00
C LYS A 274 -12.58 3.69 11.08
N PRO A 275 -13.20 2.61 11.56
CA PRO A 275 -13.41 1.42 10.75
C PRO A 275 -14.40 1.69 9.61
N PRO A 276 -14.34 0.90 8.53
CA PRO A 276 -15.34 0.96 7.48
C PRO A 276 -16.72 0.53 7.99
N PRO A 277 -17.80 1.06 7.43
CA PRO A 277 -19.13 0.55 7.72
C PRO A 277 -19.25 -0.92 7.31
N ILE A 278 -19.99 -1.72 8.08
CA ILE A 278 -20.20 -3.14 7.77
C ILE A 278 -20.82 -3.37 6.38
N ARG A 279 -21.59 -2.39 5.86
CA ARG A 279 -22.15 -2.43 4.50
C ARG A 279 -21.07 -2.55 3.42
N ASP A 280 -19.87 -2.02 3.65
CA ASP A 280 -18.77 -2.12 2.68
C ASP A 280 -18.20 -3.55 2.63
N ALA A 281 -18.15 -4.23 3.77
CA ALA A 281 -17.83 -5.65 3.82
C ALA A 281 -18.90 -6.51 3.13
N VAL A 282 -20.17 -6.20 3.35
CA VAL A 282 -21.27 -6.91 2.67
C VAL A 282 -21.22 -6.69 1.16
N ARG A 283 -20.87 -5.48 0.70
CA ARG A 283 -20.71 -5.17 -0.72
C ARG A 283 -19.53 -5.95 -1.33
N ALA A 284 -18.39 -5.99 -0.65
CA ALA A 284 -17.21 -6.75 -1.09
C ALA A 284 -17.53 -8.25 -1.20
N LEU A 285 -18.21 -8.81 -0.19
CA LEU A 285 -18.64 -10.21 -0.17
C LEU A 285 -19.67 -10.51 -1.27
N ALA A 286 -20.64 -9.61 -1.51
CA ALA A 286 -21.63 -9.82 -2.55
C ALA A 286 -21.03 -9.95 -3.95
N GLY A 287 -19.93 -9.25 -4.23
CA GLY A 287 -19.20 -9.36 -5.50
C GLY A 287 -18.55 -10.72 -5.70
N ILE A 288 -18.03 -11.32 -4.61
CA ILE A 288 -17.22 -12.54 -4.72
C ILE A 288 -17.99 -13.84 -4.45
N LEU A 289 -19.11 -13.77 -3.71
CA LEU A 289 -19.94 -14.96 -3.43
C LEU A 289 -20.72 -15.49 -4.64
N ASP A 290 -20.79 -14.70 -5.70
CA ASP A 290 -21.32 -15.19 -7.00
C ASP A 290 -20.35 -16.19 -7.66
N GLU A 291 -19.05 -16.13 -7.31
CA GLU A 291 -18.02 -17.02 -7.85
C GLU A 291 -17.93 -18.35 -7.10
N GLY A 292 -18.43 -18.40 -5.84
CA GLY A 292 -18.42 -19.63 -5.05
C GLY A 292 -19.20 -19.50 -3.72
N PRO A 293 -19.93 -20.56 -3.31
CA PRO A 293 -20.67 -20.54 -2.05
C PRO A 293 -19.72 -20.63 -0.85
N ALA A 294 -19.91 -19.75 0.14
CA ALA A 294 -19.22 -19.82 1.41
C ALA A 294 -20.17 -19.61 2.59
N ARG A 295 -19.82 -20.19 3.74
CA ARG A 295 -20.46 -19.90 5.01
C ARG A 295 -19.64 -18.88 5.77
N VAL A 296 -20.11 -17.62 5.77
CA VAL A 296 -19.41 -16.50 6.42
C VAL A 296 -19.58 -16.58 7.94
N ASP A 297 -18.48 -16.51 8.68
CA ASP A 297 -18.45 -16.30 10.12
C ASP A 297 -18.69 -14.82 10.44
N HIS A 298 -19.91 -14.47 10.85
CA HIS A 298 -20.34 -13.10 11.09
C HIS A 298 -19.59 -12.39 12.23
N ASP A 299 -19.27 -13.14 13.28
CA ASP A 299 -18.55 -12.59 14.43
C ASP A 299 -17.12 -12.24 14.04
N ARG A 300 -16.48 -13.12 13.27
CA ARG A 300 -15.14 -12.89 12.75
C ARG A 300 -15.09 -11.74 11.75
N LEU A 301 -16.04 -11.71 10.80
CA LEU A 301 -16.23 -10.60 9.87
C LEU A 301 -16.38 -9.27 10.61
N SER A 302 -17.29 -9.22 11.60
CA SER A 302 -17.55 -8.01 12.38
C SER A 302 -16.31 -7.55 13.15
N ARG A 303 -15.55 -8.47 13.74
CA ARG A 303 -14.28 -8.14 14.42
C ARG A 303 -13.28 -7.56 13.43
N MET A 304 -13.06 -8.21 12.29
CA MET A 304 -12.08 -7.75 11.30
C MET A 304 -12.41 -6.37 10.75
N VAL A 305 -13.69 -6.11 10.45
CA VAL A 305 -14.15 -4.80 10.00
C VAL A 305 -13.93 -3.73 11.05
N LYS A 306 -14.21 -4.03 12.32
CA LYS A 306 -14.02 -3.09 13.45
C LYS A 306 -12.54 -2.82 13.71
N THR A 307 -11.69 -3.83 13.62
CA THR A 307 -10.24 -3.68 13.84
C THR A 307 -9.58 -2.92 12.70
N ALA A 308 -10.03 -3.15 11.46
CA ALA A 308 -9.52 -2.52 10.25
C ALA A 308 -7.98 -2.50 10.17
N SER A 309 -7.36 -3.63 10.51
CA SER A 309 -5.89 -3.77 10.61
C SER A 309 -5.18 -3.68 9.25
N GLY A 310 -5.90 -3.84 8.15
CA GLY A 310 -5.33 -3.92 6.81
C GLY A 310 -4.74 -5.31 6.47
N MET A 311 -4.85 -6.29 7.38
CA MET A 311 -4.36 -7.64 7.13
C MET A 311 -5.50 -8.56 6.68
N PRO A 312 -5.34 -9.32 5.57
CA PRO A 312 -6.29 -10.34 5.17
C PRO A 312 -6.47 -11.44 6.23
N GLY A 313 -7.72 -11.79 6.51
CA GLY A 313 -8.05 -12.89 7.43
C GLY A 313 -9.26 -13.67 6.95
N VAL A 314 -9.24 -14.98 7.26
CA VAL A 314 -10.27 -15.94 6.84
C VAL A 314 -11.60 -15.62 7.54
N VAL A 315 -12.70 -15.56 6.80
CA VAL A 315 -14.07 -15.34 7.31
C VAL A 315 -15.03 -16.46 6.93
N SER A 316 -14.60 -17.44 6.12
CA SER A 316 -15.41 -18.63 5.87
C SER A 316 -15.22 -19.67 6.98
N ARG A 317 -16.31 -20.37 7.32
CA ARG A 317 -16.26 -21.53 8.20
C ARG A 317 -16.07 -22.81 7.40
N SER A 318 -15.38 -23.79 8.01
CA SER A 318 -15.39 -25.15 7.52
C SER A 318 -16.82 -25.68 7.39
N LEU A 319 -17.10 -26.46 6.36
CA LEU A 319 -18.40 -27.10 6.16
C LEU A 319 -18.79 -28.06 7.30
N ASP A 320 -17.80 -28.51 8.07
CA ASP A 320 -17.97 -29.39 9.23
C ASP A 320 -18.40 -28.65 10.52
N ALA A 321 -18.27 -27.32 10.55
CA ALA A 321 -18.80 -26.51 11.64
C ALA A 321 -20.33 -26.37 11.45
N GLY A 322 -21.12 -26.91 12.42
CA GLY A 322 -22.57 -27.00 12.38
C GLY A 322 -23.33 -25.73 11.94
N PRO A 323 -24.67 -25.77 11.82
CA PRO A 323 -25.45 -24.72 11.18
C PRO A 323 -25.29 -23.39 11.89
N THR A 324 -24.88 -22.37 11.16
CA THR A 324 -24.96 -20.96 11.55
C THR A 324 -26.15 -20.31 10.88
N ASP A 325 -26.77 -19.34 11.56
CA ASP A 325 -27.89 -18.57 11.03
C ASP A 325 -27.50 -17.81 9.77
N THR A 326 -27.61 -18.48 8.62
CA THR A 326 -27.32 -17.92 7.27
C THR A 326 -28.48 -17.05 6.76
N GLY A 327 -29.62 -17.03 7.46
CA GLY A 327 -30.83 -16.31 7.03
C GLY A 327 -30.67 -14.80 6.99
N TYR A 328 -30.02 -14.24 8.00
CA TYR A 328 -29.83 -12.79 8.09
C TYR A 328 -28.98 -12.22 6.94
N TRP A 329 -27.81 -12.79 6.69
CA TRP A 329 -26.88 -12.28 5.66
C TRP A 329 -27.36 -12.56 4.23
N SER A 330 -28.01 -13.67 3.99
CA SER A 330 -28.66 -13.92 2.70
C SER A 330 -29.75 -12.90 2.40
N SER A 331 -30.46 -12.40 3.42
CA SER A 331 -31.43 -11.32 3.26
C SER A 331 -30.77 -9.97 3.00
N VAL A 332 -29.67 -9.64 3.69
CA VAL A 332 -28.92 -8.39 3.54
C VAL A 332 -28.26 -8.32 2.15
N VAL A 333 -27.62 -9.39 1.68
CA VAL A 333 -27.04 -9.47 0.34
C VAL A 333 -28.11 -9.33 -0.74
N ARG A 334 -29.28 -9.95 -0.54
CA ARG A 334 -30.42 -9.84 -1.47
C ARG A 334 -30.97 -8.41 -1.53
N GLN A 335 -31.06 -7.70 -0.38
CA GLN A 335 -31.47 -6.29 -0.33
C GLN A 335 -30.49 -5.35 -1.05
N ILE A 336 -29.19 -5.61 -0.96
CA ILE A 336 -28.16 -4.79 -1.64
C ILE A 336 -28.20 -5.01 -3.16
N LYS A 337 -28.45 -6.24 -3.61
CA LYS A 337 -28.59 -6.57 -5.04
C LYS A 337 -29.90 -6.06 -5.66
N ASN A 338 -30.95 -5.85 -4.87
CA ASN A 338 -32.26 -5.37 -5.32
C ASN A 338 -32.77 -4.19 -4.47
N PRO A 339 -32.18 -2.99 -4.60
CA PRO A 339 -32.61 -1.82 -3.82
C PRO A 339 -34.03 -1.35 -4.17
N ALA A 340 -34.62 -1.77 -5.30
CA ALA A 340 -35.97 -1.41 -5.72
C ALA A 340 -37.10 -2.16 -4.99
N GLY A 341 -36.77 -3.14 -4.12
CA GLY A 341 -37.75 -3.92 -3.35
C GLY A 341 -37.99 -3.41 -1.95
N ALA A 342 -37.29 -2.39 -1.49
CA ALA A 342 -37.57 -1.71 -0.19
C ALA A 342 -38.56 -0.57 -0.42
N GLY A 343 -39.78 -0.91 -0.83
CA GLY A 343 -40.92 -0.01 -0.74
C GLY A 343 -41.39 0.05 0.70
N PHE A 344 -41.54 1.27 1.23
CA PHE A 344 -42.07 1.81 2.46
C PHE A 344 -42.85 0.84 3.37
#